data_35b4d0294121838b86b6105a7ab3e1b2
#
_entry.id   35b4d0294121838b86b6105a7ab3e1b2
#
_cell.length_a   1.000
_cell.length_b   1.000
_cell.length_c   1.000
_cell.angle_alpha   90.00
_cell.angle_beta   90.00
_cell.angle_gamma   90.00
#
_symmetry.space_group_name_H-M   'P 1'
#
loop_
_entity.id
_entity.type
_entity.pdbx_description
1 polymer ?
#
loop_
_entity_poly.entity_id
_entity_poly.type
_entity_poly.pdbx_seq_one_letter_code
_entity_poly.pdbx_strand_id
1 'polypeptide(L)' 'MSLEDIVKSLATNTLQFQQETKQFQQEARANIQSLDNQMGQMATAINRLEA' A
#
# COMPACT_ATOMS: atom_id res chain seq x y z
N MET A 1 -10.12 -35.50 -1.78
CA MET A 1 -9.78 -34.27 -2.45
C MET A 1 -9.08 -34.55 -3.77
N SER A 2 -9.64 -34.10 -4.86
CA SER A 2 -9.10 -34.39 -6.19
C SER A 2 -8.05 -33.34 -6.55
N LEU A 3 -7.24 -33.66 -7.55
CA LEU A 3 -6.25 -32.72 -8.09
C LEU A 3 -6.93 -31.46 -8.61
N GLU A 4 -8.09 -31.62 -9.23
CA GLU A 4 -8.89 -30.50 -9.72
C GLU A 4 -9.29 -29.54 -8.61
N ASP A 5 -9.71 -30.07 -7.45
CA ASP A 5 -10.06 -29.26 -6.29
C ASP A 5 -8.86 -28.49 -5.75
N ILE A 6 -7.70 -29.12 -5.74
CA ILE A 6 -6.45 -28.48 -5.29
C ILE A 6 -6.10 -27.34 -6.22
N VAL A 7 -6.19 -27.54 -7.52
CA VAL A 7 -5.89 -26.50 -8.51
C VAL A 7 -6.85 -25.30 -8.37
N LYS A 8 -8.14 -25.56 -8.17
CA LYS A 8 -9.14 -24.51 -7.96
C LYS A 8 -8.84 -23.71 -6.69
N SER A 9 -8.51 -24.40 -5.61
CA SER A 9 -8.13 -23.73 -4.35
C SER A 9 -6.91 -22.86 -4.53
N LEU A 10 -5.90 -23.38 -5.22
CA LEU A 10 -4.67 -22.62 -5.49
C LEU A 10 -4.96 -21.39 -6.32
N ALA A 11 -5.78 -21.51 -7.36
CA ALA A 11 -6.15 -20.38 -8.20
C ALA A 11 -6.88 -19.29 -7.39
N THR A 12 -7.82 -19.69 -6.52
CA THR A 12 -8.55 -18.75 -5.67
C THR A 12 -7.60 -18.04 -4.69
N ASN A 13 -6.71 -18.79 -4.06
CA ASN A 13 -5.75 -18.22 -3.12
C ASN A 13 -4.79 -17.26 -3.81
N THR A 14 -4.36 -17.59 -5.02
CA THR A 14 -3.47 -16.72 -5.80
C THR A 14 -4.16 -15.42 -6.15
N LEU A 15 -5.40 -15.48 -6.60
CA LEU A 15 -6.17 -14.29 -6.93
C LEU A 15 -6.38 -13.40 -5.70
N GLN A 16 -6.73 -14.00 -4.56
CA GLN A 16 -6.90 -13.28 -3.32
C GLN A 16 -5.61 -12.60 -2.89
N PHE A 17 -4.49 -13.29 -2.99
CA PHE A 17 -3.18 -12.74 -2.67
C PHE A 17 -2.84 -11.53 -3.55
N GLN A 18 -3.15 -11.62 -4.85
CA GLN A 18 -2.91 -10.52 -5.78
C GLN A 18 -3.76 -9.29 -5.41
N GLN A 19 -5.02 -9.51 -5.02
CA GLN A 19 -5.91 -8.43 -4.62
C GLN A 19 -5.42 -7.75 -3.33
N GLU A 20 -5.00 -8.54 -2.35
CA GLU A 20 -4.48 -8.03 -1.09
C GLU A 20 -3.18 -7.26 -1.30
N THR A 21 -2.30 -7.76 -2.17
CA THR A 21 -1.04 -7.09 -2.50
C THR A 21 -1.31 -5.75 -3.17
N LYS A 22 -2.25 -5.70 -4.10
CA LYS A 22 -2.63 -4.46 -4.77
C LYS A 22 -3.18 -3.43 -3.79
N GLN A 23 -4.04 -3.86 -2.87
CA GLN A 23 -4.60 -3.00 -1.84
C GLN A 23 -3.50 -2.47 -0.92
N PHE A 24 -2.58 -3.33 -0.52
CA PHE A 24 -1.45 -2.95 0.31
C PHE A 24 -0.59 -1.88 -0.39
N GLN A 25 -0.31 -2.05 -1.68
CA GLN A 25 0.45 -1.07 -2.45
C GLN A 25 -0.27 0.27 -2.52
N GLN A 26 -1.58 0.27 -2.71
CA GLN A 26 -2.37 1.50 -2.76
C GLN A 26 -2.34 2.23 -1.42
N GLU A 27 -2.49 1.51 -0.32
CA GLU A 27 -2.42 2.07 1.01
C GLU A 27 -1.02 2.63 1.32
N ALA A 28 0.01 1.91 0.92
CA ALA A 28 1.39 2.36 1.12
C ALA A 28 1.66 3.65 0.36
N ARG A 29 1.18 3.77 -0.88
CA ARG A 29 1.34 5.00 -1.67
C ARG A 29 0.62 6.17 -1.03
N ALA A 30 -0.60 5.94 -0.54
CA ALA A 30 -1.38 6.98 0.14
C ALA A 30 -0.66 7.45 1.41
N ASN A 31 -0.09 6.52 2.18
CA ASN A 31 0.66 6.84 3.38
C ASN A 31 1.92 7.64 3.07
N ILE A 32 2.65 7.26 2.01
CA ILE A 32 3.85 7.97 1.59
C ILE A 32 3.50 9.38 1.15
N GLN A 33 2.42 9.55 0.40
CA GLN A 33 1.96 10.87 -0.04
C GLN A 33 1.59 11.75 1.15
N SER A 34 0.92 11.18 2.14
CA SER A 34 0.57 11.89 3.36
C SER A 34 1.82 12.34 4.12
N LEU A 35 2.82 11.47 4.22
CA LEU A 35 4.10 11.80 4.86
C LEU A 35 4.82 12.91 4.11
N ASP A 36 4.84 12.85 2.78
CA ASP A 36 5.46 13.90 1.95
C ASP A 36 4.79 15.25 2.20
N ASN A 37 3.46 15.29 2.30
CA ASN A 37 2.72 16.50 2.60
C ASN A 37 3.09 17.05 3.98
N GLN A 38 3.18 16.17 4.99
CA GLN A 38 3.57 16.57 6.34
C GLN A 38 5.00 17.10 6.38
N MET A 39 5.91 16.47 5.65
CA MET A 39 7.29 16.92 5.55
C MET A 39 7.37 18.28 4.87
N GLY A 40 6.58 18.51 3.84
CA GLY A 40 6.52 19.80 3.17
C GLY A 40 6.03 20.91 4.10
N GLN A 41 5.00 20.64 4.88
CA GLN A 41 4.48 21.59 5.87
C GLN A 41 5.51 21.86 6.97
N MET A 42 6.21 20.83 7.41
CA MET A 42 7.26 20.97 8.43
C MET A 42 8.41 21.82 7.91
N ALA A 43 8.86 21.59 6.69
CA ALA A 43 9.92 22.37 6.07
C ALA A 43 9.53 23.84 5.95
N THR A 44 8.28 24.13 5.58
CA THR A 44 7.75 25.48 5.51
C THR A 44 7.74 26.15 6.88
N ALA A 45 7.33 25.41 7.92
CA ALA A 45 7.30 25.93 9.28
C ALA A 45 8.72 26.26 9.78
N ILE A 46 9.68 25.39 9.51
CA ILE A 46 11.07 25.63 9.88
C ILE A 46 11.62 26.87 9.17
N ASN A 47 11.33 27.02 7.89
CA ASN A 47 11.75 28.16 7.10
C ASN A 47 11.22 29.47 7.68
N ARG A 48 9.97 29.47 8.14
CA ARG A 48 9.37 30.66 8.77
C ARG A 48 10.03 31.02 10.09
N LEU A 49 10.46 29.99 10.84
CA LEU A 49 11.16 30.22 12.11
C LEU A 49 12.56 30.81 11.90
N GLU A 50 13.24 30.45 10.82
CA GLU A 50 14.55 30.96 10.50
C GLU A 50 14.52 32.37 9.87
N ALA A 51 13.41 32.67 9.25
CA ALA A 51 13.23 33.96 8.62
C ALA A 51 12.87 34.99 9.67
#